data_e8d8280dfde4eb29a41f35395df502f8
#
_entry.id   e8d8280dfde4eb29a41f35395df502f8
#
_cell.length_a   1.000
_cell.length_b   1.000
_cell.length_c   1.000
_cell.angle_alpha   90.00
_cell.angle_beta   90.00
_cell.angle_gamma   90.00
#
_symmetry.space_group_name_H-M   'P 1'
#
loop_
_entity.id
_entity.type
_entity.pdbx_description
1 polymer ?
#
loop_
_entity_poly.entity_id
_entity_poly.type
_entity_poly.pdbx_seq_one_letter_code
_entity_poly.pdbx_strand_id
1 'polypeptide(L)'
;MNGWTLADLPSQRGRVAIVTGASPGGLGYETALALAGAGAHVVLTARNPDKGEAARRALLARHPEAEVCVEALDLARLASVRAFAKRLATRHAAVDLLINNAGVMAPPQRQTTADGMELQLGSNYLGHFALTAQVLPLLRAASAPRVVNLSSLAHRQARIDFDDLQSERPYRPWKAYGQSKLAMLMFSLELQRRSNTHGWGVRAIAAHPGIAQTALIANGPDGAGRRSASGVATGLFTRCIGHSASAGALPTLYAATSPQAQAGGYYGPNGLFELKGDPAPAKIAHQAHDQQVAARLWDTACALTGVAF
;
A
#
# COMPACT_ATOMS: atom_id res chain seq x y z
N MET A 1 9.94 3.85 27.03
CA MET A 1 10.41 2.80 26.07
C MET A 1 10.69 3.53 24.76
N ASN A 2 11.89 3.40 24.22
CA ASN A 2 12.21 3.99 22.93
C ASN A 2 11.35 3.30 21.86
N GLY A 3 10.72 4.07 20.99
CA GLY A 3 9.91 3.53 19.89
C GLY A 3 10.77 2.76 18.88
N TRP A 4 10.15 1.91 18.06
CA TRP A 4 10.83 1.18 17.00
C TRP A 4 11.31 2.13 15.88
N THR A 5 12.56 1.98 15.46
CA THR A 5 13.25 2.84 14.50
C THR A 5 13.88 2.00 13.37
N LEU A 6 14.50 2.67 12.39
CA LEU A 6 15.25 1.96 11.33
C LEU A 6 16.45 1.15 11.89
N ALA A 7 16.99 1.52 13.05
CA ALA A 7 18.07 0.76 13.70
C ALA A 7 17.59 -0.62 14.20
N ASP A 8 16.28 -0.77 14.43
CA ASP A 8 15.67 -2.01 14.88
C ASP A 8 15.24 -2.92 13.71
N LEU A 9 15.44 -2.46 12.46
CA LEU A 9 15.07 -3.23 11.28
C LEU A 9 16.01 -4.43 11.12
N PRO A 10 15.48 -5.67 11.20
CA PRO A 10 16.32 -6.86 11.11
C PRO A 10 16.85 -7.06 9.70
N SER A 11 17.96 -7.80 9.56
CA SER A 11 18.52 -8.18 8.26
C SER A 11 17.44 -8.79 7.38
N GLN A 12 17.42 -8.36 6.13
CA GLN A 12 16.53 -8.86 5.08
C GLN A 12 17.30 -9.65 4.00
N ARG A 13 18.53 -10.06 4.27
CA ARG A 13 19.35 -10.82 3.33
C ARG A 13 18.66 -12.13 2.92
N GLY A 14 18.70 -12.43 1.64
CA GLY A 14 18.06 -13.61 1.05
C GLY A 14 16.54 -13.51 0.89
N ARG A 15 15.93 -12.34 1.18
CA ARG A 15 14.49 -12.12 1.02
C ARG A 15 14.19 -11.29 -0.21
N VAL A 16 13.12 -11.64 -0.92
CA VAL A 16 12.59 -10.89 -2.06
C VAL A 16 11.42 -10.01 -1.60
N ALA A 17 11.54 -8.71 -1.82
CA ALA A 17 10.54 -7.71 -1.43
C ALA A 17 10.00 -6.96 -2.65
N ILE A 18 8.70 -7.03 -2.88
CA ILE A 18 8.00 -6.24 -3.90
C ILE A 18 7.43 -4.99 -3.24
N VAL A 19 7.72 -3.80 -3.79
CA VAL A 19 7.16 -2.54 -3.31
C VAL A 19 6.42 -1.84 -4.45
N THR A 20 5.11 -1.67 -4.30
CA THR A 20 4.31 -0.98 -5.31
C THR A 20 4.38 0.54 -5.11
N GLY A 21 4.55 1.29 -6.23
CA GLY A 21 4.52 2.76 -6.21
C GLY A 21 5.73 3.39 -5.51
N ALA A 22 6.93 2.95 -5.84
CA ALA A 22 8.18 3.40 -5.24
C ALA A 22 8.81 4.61 -5.95
N SER A 23 8.05 5.67 -6.22
CA SER A 23 8.59 6.91 -6.81
C SER A 23 9.42 7.69 -5.78
N PRO A 24 10.51 8.38 -6.19
CA PRO A 24 11.33 9.18 -5.28
C PRO A 24 10.52 10.19 -4.46
N GLY A 25 10.83 10.35 -3.18
CA GLY A 25 10.11 11.21 -2.25
C GLY A 25 8.76 10.67 -1.76
N GLY A 26 8.39 9.44 -2.13
CA GLY A 26 7.18 8.75 -1.65
C GLY A 26 7.48 7.70 -0.59
N LEU A 27 6.43 7.28 0.12
CA LEU A 27 6.51 6.25 1.16
C LEU A 27 7.09 4.92 0.63
N GLY A 28 6.66 4.51 -0.58
CA GLY A 28 7.17 3.30 -1.20
C GLY A 28 8.66 3.36 -1.50
N TYR A 29 9.18 4.54 -1.88
CA TYR A 29 10.61 4.73 -2.07
C TYR A 29 11.40 4.58 -0.75
N GLU A 30 10.94 5.24 0.32
CA GLU A 30 11.59 5.15 1.63
C GLU A 30 11.52 3.72 2.20
N THR A 31 10.39 3.03 1.99
CA THR A 31 10.24 1.62 2.36
C THR A 31 11.24 0.75 1.59
N ALA A 32 11.34 0.93 0.29
CA ALA A 32 12.26 0.19 -0.57
C ALA A 32 13.73 0.47 -0.23
N LEU A 33 14.06 1.74 0.04
CA LEU A 33 15.41 2.17 0.45
C LEU A 33 15.84 1.47 1.74
N ALA A 34 14.98 1.43 2.74
CA ALA A 34 15.27 0.77 4.01
C ALA A 34 15.42 -0.75 3.86
N LEU A 35 14.51 -1.40 3.09
CA LEU A 35 14.59 -2.85 2.84
C LEU A 35 15.85 -3.23 2.07
N ALA A 36 16.22 -2.44 1.05
CA ALA A 36 17.45 -2.65 0.28
C ALA A 36 18.71 -2.44 1.14
N GLY A 37 18.73 -1.39 1.97
CA GLY A 37 19.81 -1.15 2.93
C GLY A 37 19.95 -2.27 3.96
N ALA A 38 18.88 -2.98 4.28
CA ALA A 38 18.87 -4.16 5.15
C ALA A 38 19.24 -5.47 4.40
N GLY A 39 19.50 -5.42 3.09
CA GLY A 39 19.99 -6.52 2.28
C GLY A 39 18.90 -7.33 1.55
N ALA A 40 17.67 -6.82 1.43
CA ALA A 40 16.65 -7.46 0.59
C ALA A 40 16.96 -7.29 -0.89
N HIS A 41 16.60 -8.29 -1.71
CA HIS A 41 16.40 -8.09 -3.14
C HIS A 41 15.08 -7.35 -3.35
N VAL A 42 15.12 -6.10 -3.82
CA VAL A 42 13.96 -5.25 -3.93
C VAL A 42 13.48 -5.12 -5.37
N VAL A 43 12.24 -5.51 -5.62
CA VAL A 43 11.52 -5.28 -6.87
C VAL A 43 10.69 -4.01 -6.75
N LEU A 44 11.19 -2.90 -7.30
CA LEU A 44 10.45 -1.65 -7.42
C LEU A 44 9.44 -1.77 -8.54
N THR A 45 8.18 -1.46 -8.28
CA THR A 45 7.23 -1.40 -9.38
C THR A 45 6.86 0.04 -9.74
N ALA A 46 6.82 0.33 -11.03
CA ALA A 46 6.49 1.64 -11.54
C ALA A 46 5.60 1.56 -12.78
N ARG A 47 4.60 2.47 -12.87
CA ARG A 47 3.80 2.66 -14.08
C ARG A 47 4.59 3.36 -15.19
N ASN A 48 5.46 4.29 -14.81
CA ASN A 48 6.36 5.01 -15.71
C ASN A 48 7.77 4.44 -15.53
N PRO A 49 8.38 3.82 -16.57
CA PRO A 49 9.71 3.23 -16.51
C PRO A 49 10.81 4.22 -16.10
N ASP A 50 10.77 5.45 -16.62
CA ASP A 50 11.80 6.46 -16.34
C ASP A 50 11.80 6.87 -14.86
N LYS A 51 10.61 7.00 -14.25
CA LYS A 51 10.47 7.26 -12.81
C LYS A 51 10.94 6.07 -11.97
N GLY A 52 10.68 4.85 -12.43
CA GLY A 52 11.17 3.64 -11.80
C GLY A 52 12.70 3.59 -11.81
N GLU A 53 13.30 3.83 -12.95
CA GLU A 53 14.76 3.82 -13.11
C GLU A 53 15.43 4.98 -12.35
N ALA A 54 14.81 6.15 -12.29
CA ALA A 54 15.28 7.24 -11.43
C ALA A 54 15.27 6.86 -9.95
N ALA A 55 14.22 6.16 -9.50
CA ALA A 55 14.13 5.64 -8.13
C ALA A 55 15.24 4.61 -7.86
N ARG A 56 15.47 3.67 -8.77
CA ARG A 56 16.54 2.66 -8.66
C ARG A 56 17.92 3.32 -8.56
N ARG A 57 18.25 4.27 -9.44
CA ARG A 57 19.51 5.00 -9.40
C ARG A 57 19.72 5.77 -8.09
N ALA A 58 18.67 6.46 -7.62
CA ALA A 58 18.72 7.18 -6.35
C ALA A 58 18.93 6.25 -5.15
N LEU A 59 18.36 5.05 -5.20
CA LEU A 59 18.54 4.03 -4.17
C LEU A 59 19.96 3.46 -4.21
N LEU A 60 20.48 3.09 -5.38
CA LEU A 60 21.83 2.58 -5.55
C LEU A 60 22.91 3.62 -5.21
N ALA A 61 22.65 4.90 -5.37
CA ALA A 61 23.53 5.96 -4.90
C ALA A 61 23.70 5.98 -3.36
N ARG A 62 22.69 5.46 -2.63
CA ARG A 62 22.71 5.33 -1.15
C ARG A 62 23.24 3.99 -0.68
N HIS A 63 22.94 2.94 -1.43
CA HIS A 63 23.33 1.56 -1.16
C HIS A 63 23.88 0.90 -2.45
N PRO A 64 25.14 1.13 -2.81
CA PRO A 64 25.72 0.65 -4.08
C PRO A 64 25.66 -0.86 -4.28
N GLU A 65 25.75 -1.62 -3.19
CA GLU A 65 25.71 -3.09 -3.19
C GLU A 65 24.30 -3.69 -3.12
N ALA A 66 23.24 -2.85 -3.13
CA ALA A 66 21.89 -3.36 -3.00
C ALA A 66 21.40 -4.03 -4.29
N GLU A 67 20.71 -5.14 -4.14
CA GLU A 67 20.05 -5.84 -5.24
C GLU A 67 18.68 -5.20 -5.50
N VAL A 68 18.58 -4.37 -6.56
CA VAL A 68 17.36 -3.64 -6.89
C VAL A 68 17.06 -3.74 -8.37
N CYS A 69 15.86 -4.17 -8.71
CA CYS A 69 15.34 -4.14 -10.07
C CYS A 69 14.06 -3.32 -10.19
N VAL A 70 13.73 -2.89 -11.41
CA VAL A 70 12.48 -2.17 -11.72
C VAL A 70 11.63 -3.05 -12.62
N GLU A 71 10.35 -3.15 -12.27
CA GLU A 71 9.35 -3.87 -13.06
C GLU A 71 8.16 -2.96 -13.40
N ALA A 72 7.70 -3.07 -14.65
CA ALA A 72 6.52 -2.34 -15.08
C ALA A 72 5.24 -2.93 -14.44
N LEU A 73 4.48 -2.08 -13.73
CA LEU A 73 3.19 -2.42 -13.15
C LEU A 73 2.27 -1.21 -13.14
N ASP A 74 1.12 -1.34 -13.77
CA ASP A 74 0.00 -0.40 -13.69
C ASP A 74 -1.18 -1.09 -13.00
N LEU A 75 -1.45 -0.71 -11.74
CA LEU A 75 -2.57 -1.24 -10.96
C LEU A 75 -3.94 -0.80 -11.47
N ALA A 76 -4.00 0.24 -12.31
CA ALA A 76 -5.20 0.66 -13.01
C ALA A 76 -5.47 -0.15 -14.30
N ARG A 77 -4.76 -1.28 -14.48
CA ARG A 77 -4.90 -2.16 -15.65
C ARG A 77 -4.66 -3.60 -15.26
N LEU A 78 -5.71 -4.40 -15.15
CA LEU A 78 -5.61 -5.82 -14.73
C LEU A 78 -4.71 -6.66 -15.66
N ALA A 79 -4.67 -6.35 -16.94
CA ALA A 79 -3.75 -6.99 -17.88
C ALA A 79 -2.26 -6.74 -17.50
N SER A 80 -1.94 -5.54 -17.00
CA SER A 80 -0.60 -5.22 -16.49
C SER A 80 -0.27 -6.02 -15.23
N VAL A 81 -1.23 -6.17 -14.33
CA VAL A 81 -1.08 -6.98 -13.10
C VAL A 81 -0.77 -8.43 -13.47
N ARG A 82 -1.54 -9.02 -14.41
CA ARG A 82 -1.31 -10.38 -14.90
C ARG A 82 0.08 -10.54 -15.54
N ALA A 83 0.45 -9.59 -16.40
CA ALA A 83 1.75 -9.62 -17.07
C ALA A 83 2.91 -9.51 -16.06
N PHE A 84 2.79 -8.66 -15.04
CA PHE A 84 3.78 -8.52 -13.97
C PHE A 84 3.93 -9.82 -13.18
N ALA A 85 2.85 -10.41 -12.70
CA ALA A 85 2.89 -11.65 -11.94
C ALA A 85 3.52 -12.81 -12.73
N LYS A 86 3.21 -12.89 -14.04
CA LYS A 86 3.84 -13.88 -14.93
C LYS A 86 5.36 -13.69 -15.04
N ARG A 87 5.84 -12.46 -15.25
CA ARG A 87 7.29 -12.17 -15.30
C ARG A 87 7.97 -12.44 -13.95
N LEU A 88 7.30 -12.10 -12.86
CA LEU A 88 7.82 -12.35 -11.52
C LEU A 88 8.05 -13.86 -11.28
N ALA A 89 7.08 -14.69 -11.66
CA ALA A 89 7.16 -16.13 -11.49
C ALA A 89 8.26 -16.80 -12.34
N THR A 90 8.73 -16.16 -13.43
CA THR A 90 9.89 -16.67 -14.19
C THR A 90 11.23 -16.30 -13.58
N ARG A 91 11.27 -15.31 -12.66
CA ARG A 91 12.52 -14.77 -12.09
C ARG A 91 12.74 -15.15 -10.64
N HIS A 92 11.68 -15.43 -9.91
CA HIS A 92 11.73 -15.68 -8.47
C HIS A 92 10.98 -16.96 -8.12
N ALA A 93 11.61 -17.82 -7.33
CA ALA A 93 10.97 -19.03 -6.80
C ALA A 93 10.01 -18.73 -5.64
N ALA A 94 10.28 -17.63 -4.91
CA ALA A 94 9.48 -17.20 -3.77
C ALA A 94 9.49 -15.68 -3.63
N VAL A 95 8.48 -15.15 -2.93
CA VAL A 95 8.36 -13.73 -2.54
C VAL A 95 8.09 -13.66 -1.05
N ASP A 96 8.95 -12.97 -0.32
CA ASP A 96 8.86 -12.87 1.14
C ASP A 96 8.00 -11.70 1.60
N LEU A 97 8.08 -10.58 0.88
CA LEU A 97 7.38 -9.35 1.23
C LEU A 97 6.64 -8.78 0.01
N LEU A 98 5.33 -8.60 0.15
CA LEU A 98 4.52 -7.82 -0.79
C LEU A 98 4.02 -6.56 -0.09
N ILE A 99 4.53 -5.39 -0.50
CA ILE A 99 4.12 -4.10 0.05
C ILE A 99 3.17 -3.41 -0.92
N ASN A 100 1.88 -3.52 -0.65
CA ASN A 100 0.79 -2.89 -1.39
C ASN A 100 0.68 -1.41 -0.98
N ASN A 101 1.62 -0.59 -1.46
CA ASN A 101 1.78 0.81 -1.07
C ASN A 101 1.19 1.80 -2.09
N ALA A 102 1.23 1.49 -3.38
CA ALA A 102 0.78 2.41 -4.42
C ALA A 102 -0.66 2.90 -4.19
N GLY A 103 -0.93 4.11 -4.66
CA GLY A 103 -2.29 4.64 -4.57
C GLY A 103 -2.44 5.97 -5.27
N VAL A 104 -3.69 6.31 -5.50
CA VAL A 104 -4.13 7.64 -5.96
C VAL A 104 -5.02 8.24 -4.88
N MET A 105 -5.00 9.56 -4.74
CA MET A 105 -5.71 10.24 -3.67
C MET A 105 -6.56 11.39 -4.21
N ALA A 106 -7.86 11.24 -4.05
CA ALA A 106 -8.88 12.26 -4.23
C ALA A 106 -8.74 13.11 -5.53
N PRO A 107 -8.63 12.51 -6.73
CA PRO A 107 -8.67 13.28 -7.97
C PRO A 107 -9.97 14.09 -8.02
N PRO A 108 -9.95 15.34 -8.51
CA PRO A 108 -11.09 16.25 -8.41
C PRO A 108 -12.31 15.78 -9.21
N GLN A 109 -12.10 14.96 -10.21
CA GLN A 109 -13.15 14.40 -11.06
C GLN A 109 -13.08 12.87 -11.02
N ARG A 110 -14.23 12.21 -11.19
CA ARG A 110 -14.29 10.78 -11.36
C ARG A 110 -13.53 10.37 -12.61
N GLN A 111 -12.63 9.42 -12.44
CA GLN A 111 -11.87 8.77 -13.50
C GLN A 111 -12.06 7.26 -13.38
N THR A 112 -11.81 6.54 -14.45
CA THR A 112 -11.87 5.08 -14.49
C THR A 112 -10.52 4.47 -14.83
N THR A 113 -10.32 3.26 -14.37
CA THR A 113 -9.21 2.40 -14.80
C THR A 113 -9.44 1.94 -16.25
N ALA A 114 -8.44 1.30 -16.84
CA ALA A 114 -8.57 0.71 -18.16
C ALA A 114 -9.64 -0.40 -18.22
N ASP A 115 -10.00 -0.97 -17.07
CA ASP A 115 -10.98 -2.03 -16.93
C ASP A 115 -12.37 -1.48 -16.50
N GLY A 116 -12.58 -0.14 -16.57
CA GLY A 116 -13.86 0.54 -16.29
C GLY A 116 -14.20 0.79 -14.82
N MET A 117 -13.33 0.43 -13.87
CA MET A 117 -13.56 0.63 -12.44
C MET A 117 -13.21 2.07 -12.01
N GLU A 118 -13.90 2.59 -10.96
CA GLU A 118 -13.51 3.88 -10.38
C GLU A 118 -12.02 3.88 -10.00
N LEU A 119 -11.31 4.95 -10.33
CA LEU A 119 -9.85 4.98 -10.32
C LEU A 119 -9.25 4.70 -8.94
N GLN A 120 -9.83 5.24 -7.86
CA GLN A 120 -9.29 5.04 -6.51
C GLN A 120 -9.60 3.63 -6.00
N LEU A 121 -10.82 3.16 -6.15
CA LEU A 121 -11.19 1.79 -5.80
C LEU A 121 -10.37 0.80 -6.64
N GLY A 122 -10.27 1.03 -7.95
CA GLY A 122 -9.55 0.18 -8.89
C GLY A 122 -8.06 0.10 -8.59
N SER A 123 -7.38 1.26 -8.45
CA SER A 123 -5.93 1.27 -8.26
C SER A 123 -5.52 0.95 -6.82
N ASN A 124 -6.21 1.54 -5.82
CA ASN A 124 -5.81 1.37 -4.41
C ASN A 124 -6.16 -0.02 -3.88
N TYR A 125 -7.31 -0.57 -4.27
CA TYR A 125 -7.83 -1.83 -3.74
C TYR A 125 -7.83 -2.96 -4.77
N LEU A 126 -8.63 -2.88 -5.83
CA LEU A 126 -8.85 -4.00 -6.75
C LEU A 126 -7.58 -4.44 -7.48
N GLY A 127 -6.72 -3.50 -7.87
CA GLY A 127 -5.43 -3.79 -8.48
C GLY A 127 -4.49 -4.53 -7.52
N HIS A 128 -4.44 -4.14 -6.24
CA HIS A 128 -3.65 -4.84 -5.21
C HIS A 128 -4.28 -6.18 -4.81
N PHE A 129 -5.60 -6.27 -4.79
CA PHE A 129 -6.32 -7.53 -4.59
C PHE A 129 -5.92 -8.54 -5.68
N ALA A 130 -6.03 -8.13 -6.95
CA ALA A 130 -5.64 -8.96 -8.08
C ALA A 130 -4.15 -9.31 -8.08
N LEU A 131 -3.27 -8.36 -7.71
CA LEU A 131 -1.83 -8.59 -7.57
C LEU A 131 -1.56 -9.65 -6.51
N THR A 132 -2.16 -9.49 -5.32
CA THR A 132 -1.96 -10.41 -4.20
C THR A 132 -2.40 -11.84 -4.56
N ALA A 133 -3.57 -11.99 -5.20
CA ALA A 133 -4.06 -13.29 -5.67
C ALA A 133 -3.06 -13.96 -6.62
N GLN A 134 -2.56 -13.22 -7.60
CA GLN A 134 -1.67 -13.76 -8.62
C GLN A 134 -0.25 -14.03 -8.12
N VAL A 135 0.19 -13.34 -7.08
CA VAL A 135 1.50 -13.55 -6.43
C VAL A 135 1.40 -14.57 -5.29
N LEU A 136 0.20 -14.95 -4.88
CA LEU A 136 -0.02 -15.89 -3.77
C LEU A 136 0.79 -17.19 -3.87
N PRO A 137 0.92 -17.86 -5.03
CA PRO A 137 1.77 -19.05 -5.13
C PRO A 137 3.22 -18.80 -4.72
N LEU A 138 3.79 -17.65 -5.11
CA LEU A 138 5.17 -17.27 -4.75
C LEU A 138 5.27 -16.87 -3.26
N LEU A 139 4.24 -16.23 -2.71
CA LEU A 139 4.18 -15.94 -1.27
C LEU A 139 4.15 -17.25 -0.46
N ARG A 140 3.34 -18.21 -0.85
CA ARG A 140 3.24 -19.51 -0.18
C ARG A 140 4.52 -20.35 -0.27
N ALA A 141 5.39 -20.08 -1.24
CA ALA A 141 6.69 -20.73 -1.39
C ALA A 141 7.75 -20.15 -0.43
N ALA A 142 7.53 -18.98 0.15
CA ALA A 142 8.45 -18.40 1.12
C ALA A 142 8.21 -18.95 2.53
N SER A 143 9.26 -18.97 3.37
CA SER A 143 9.20 -19.52 4.73
C SER A 143 8.37 -18.68 5.70
N ALA A 144 8.37 -17.34 5.54
CA ALA A 144 7.67 -16.42 6.43
C ALA A 144 7.11 -15.21 5.66
N PRO A 145 6.19 -15.44 4.71
CA PRO A 145 5.72 -14.40 3.81
C PRO A 145 4.82 -13.39 4.52
N ARG A 146 4.97 -12.12 4.13
CA ARG A 146 4.09 -11.04 4.61
C ARG A 146 3.51 -10.23 3.45
N VAL A 147 2.23 -9.90 3.57
CA VAL A 147 1.56 -8.92 2.72
C VAL A 147 1.22 -7.71 3.59
N VAL A 148 1.79 -6.55 3.26
CA VAL A 148 1.53 -5.30 3.97
C VAL A 148 0.65 -4.39 3.12
N ASN A 149 -0.55 -4.10 3.60
CA ASN A 149 -1.54 -3.29 2.90
C ASN A 149 -1.62 -1.88 3.47
N LEU A 150 -1.36 -0.85 2.64
CA LEU A 150 -1.40 0.53 3.09
C LEU A 150 -2.83 1.10 3.05
N SER A 151 -3.37 1.30 4.24
CA SER A 151 -4.61 2.05 4.48
C SER A 151 -4.31 3.54 4.72
N SER A 152 -5.20 4.25 5.38
CA SER A 152 -5.10 5.66 5.73
C SER A 152 -6.06 5.97 6.89
N LEU A 153 -5.83 7.06 7.61
CA LEU A 153 -6.78 7.60 8.58
C LEU A 153 -8.17 7.88 7.97
N ALA A 154 -8.23 8.08 6.65
CA ALA A 154 -9.49 8.29 5.92
C ALA A 154 -10.45 7.09 6.01
N HIS A 155 -9.98 5.88 6.36
CA HIS A 155 -10.86 4.72 6.58
C HIS A 155 -11.84 4.92 7.74
N ARG A 156 -11.50 5.76 8.73
CA ARG A 156 -12.27 5.90 9.97
C ARG A 156 -13.69 6.41 9.77
N GLN A 157 -13.89 7.29 8.79
CA GLN A 157 -15.19 7.88 8.47
C GLN A 157 -15.83 7.26 7.21
N ALA A 158 -15.20 6.25 6.63
CA ALA A 158 -15.66 5.62 5.41
C ALA A 158 -16.59 4.44 5.70
N ARG A 159 -17.36 4.07 4.69
CA ARG A 159 -18.14 2.82 4.64
C ARG A 159 -18.05 2.24 3.23
N ILE A 160 -18.28 0.94 3.11
CA ILE A 160 -18.41 0.29 1.81
C ILE A 160 -19.86 0.48 1.33
N ASP A 161 -20.01 1.18 0.24
CA ASP A 161 -21.29 1.49 -0.38
C ASP A 161 -21.52 0.57 -1.58
N PHE A 162 -22.14 -0.59 -1.34
CA PHE A 162 -22.36 -1.58 -2.41
C PHE A 162 -23.38 -1.13 -3.45
N ASP A 163 -24.26 -0.16 -3.11
CA ASP A 163 -25.25 0.39 -4.04
C ASP A 163 -24.62 1.44 -4.98
N ASP A 164 -23.41 1.91 -4.67
CA ASP A 164 -22.64 2.86 -5.47
C ASP A 164 -21.12 2.63 -5.29
N LEU A 165 -20.70 1.37 -5.34
CA LEU A 165 -19.31 0.99 -5.11
C LEU A 165 -18.33 1.68 -6.07
N GLN A 166 -18.79 1.97 -7.29
CA GLN A 166 -18.04 2.64 -8.35
C GLN A 166 -18.16 4.17 -8.32
N SER A 167 -18.82 4.74 -7.30
CA SER A 167 -19.01 6.19 -7.15
C SER A 167 -19.54 6.86 -8.42
N GLU A 168 -20.59 6.29 -9.01
CA GLU A 168 -21.23 6.78 -10.25
C GLU A 168 -22.23 7.91 -9.98
N ARG A 169 -22.78 7.98 -8.77
CA ARG A 169 -23.59 9.12 -8.27
C ARG A 169 -22.67 10.35 -8.13
N PRO A 170 -23.17 11.55 -7.72
CA PRO A 170 -22.30 12.72 -7.61
C PRO A 170 -20.99 12.43 -6.90
N TYR A 171 -19.91 12.50 -7.66
CA TYR A 171 -18.58 12.09 -7.22
C TYR A 171 -18.07 12.97 -6.07
N ARG A 172 -17.66 12.33 -5.00
CA ARG A 172 -17.03 12.97 -3.83
C ARG A 172 -15.65 12.38 -3.64
N PRO A 173 -14.57 13.08 -4.07
CA PRO A 173 -13.21 12.56 -4.10
C PRO A 173 -12.75 11.90 -2.80
N TRP A 174 -12.99 12.57 -1.67
CA TRP A 174 -12.60 12.07 -0.36
C TRP A 174 -13.47 10.90 0.14
N LYS A 175 -14.76 10.82 -0.24
CA LYS A 175 -15.61 9.65 0.04
C LYS A 175 -15.07 8.41 -0.69
N ALA A 176 -14.76 8.55 -1.97
CA ALA A 176 -14.19 7.47 -2.78
C ALA A 176 -12.79 7.05 -2.27
N TYR A 177 -11.94 8.02 -1.89
CA TYR A 177 -10.66 7.72 -1.26
C TYR A 177 -10.82 6.94 0.05
N GLY A 178 -11.65 7.44 0.96
CA GLY A 178 -11.92 6.78 2.25
C GLY A 178 -12.44 5.35 2.06
N GLN A 179 -13.39 5.15 1.14
CA GLN A 179 -13.90 3.82 0.79
C GLN A 179 -12.78 2.90 0.29
N SER A 180 -11.90 3.35 -0.61
CA SER A 180 -10.80 2.56 -1.12
C SER A 180 -9.81 2.16 -0.02
N LYS A 181 -9.58 3.05 0.97
CA LYS A 181 -8.67 2.78 2.11
C LYS A 181 -9.29 1.90 3.19
N LEU A 182 -10.61 2.01 3.39
CA LEU A 182 -11.36 1.05 4.20
C LEU A 182 -11.33 -0.34 3.55
N ALA A 183 -11.57 -0.42 2.24
CA ALA A 183 -11.50 -1.67 1.49
C ALA A 183 -10.13 -2.34 1.62
N MET A 184 -9.02 -1.58 1.57
CA MET A 184 -7.67 -2.11 1.81
C MET A 184 -7.48 -2.66 3.23
N LEU A 185 -8.03 -1.99 4.25
CA LEU A 185 -7.94 -2.49 5.63
C LEU A 185 -8.77 -3.75 5.81
N MET A 186 -10.02 -3.77 5.32
CA MET A 186 -10.88 -4.96 5.34
C MET A 186 -10.25 -6.12 4.56
N PHE A 187 -9.65 -5.84 3.41
CA PHE A 187 -8.89 -6.83 2.63
C PHE A 187 -7.76 -7.46 3.45
N SER A 188 -6.99 -6.64 4.19
CA SER A 188 -5.90 -7.15 5.02
C SER A 188 -6.40 -8.12 6.11
N LEU A 189 -7.49 -7.74 6.79
CA LEU A 189 -8.10 -8.57 7.84
C LEU A 189 -8.69 -9.87 7.27
N GLU A 190 -9.41 -9.77 6.16
CA GLU A 190 -10.04 -10.92 5.51
C GLU A 190 -8.99 -11.86 4.87
N LEU A 191 -7.91 -11.30 4.28
CA LEU A 191 -6.80 -12.08 3.77
C LEU A 191 -6.15 -12.90 4.89
N GLN A 192 -5.96 -12.31 6.08
CA GLN A 192 -5.43 -13.05 7.22
C GLN A 192 -6.38 -14.16 7.68
N ARG A 193 -7.67 -13.86 7.76
CA ARG A 193 -8.68 -14.87 8.14
C ARG A 193 -8.66 -16.06 7.16
N ARG A 194 -8.64 -15.77 5.85
CA ARG A 194 -8.58 -16.81 4.81
C ARG A 194 -7.25 -17.54 4.82
N SER A 195 -6.14 -16.84 5.03
CA SER A 195 -4.82 -17.47 5.17
C SER A 195 -4.79 -18.49 6.31
N ASN A 196 -5.40 -18.17 7.45
CA ASN A 196 -5.52 -19.09 8.57
C ASN A 196 -6.40 -20.31 8.22
N THR A 197 -7.56 -20.07 7.61
CA THR A 197 -8.54 -21.13 7.26
C THR A 197 -7.97 -22.11 6.23
N HIS A 198 -7.23 -21.60 5.24
CA HIS A 198 -6.70 -22.42 4.13
C HIS A 198 -5.22 -22.84 4.32
N GLY A 199 -4.59 -22.49 5.43
CA GLY A 199 -3.20 -22.86 5.70
C GLY A 199 -2.20 -22.25 4.70
N TRP A 200 -2.44 -21.01 4.22
CA TRP A 200 -1.52 -20.40 3.24
C TRP A 200 -0.18 -19.97 3.83
N GLY A 201 -0.08 -19.86 5.16
CA GLY A 201 1.12 -19.41 5.85
C GLY A 201 1.44 -17.91 5.67
N VAL A 202 0.61 -17.17 4.93
CA VAL A 202 0.78 -15.75 4.67
C VAL A 202 0.31 -14.91 5.85
N ARG A 203 1.16 -13.99 6.32
CA ARG A 203 0.80 -13.00 7.34
C ARG A 203 0.37 -11.71 6.65
N ALA A 204 -0.93 -11.42 6.66
CA ALA A 204 -1.47 -10.17 6.16
C ALA A 204 -1.52 -9.15 7.29
N ILE A 205 -0.95 -7.96 7.06
CA ILE A 205 -0.81 -6.89 8.05
C ILE A 205 -1.16 -5.57 7.35
N ALA A 206 -1.85 -4.68 8.05
CA ALA A 206 -2.14 -3.35 7.53
C ALA A 206 -1.26 -2.29 8.19
N ALA A 207 -1.03 -1.18 7.49
CA ALA A 207 -0.35 -0.02 8.03
C ALA A 207 -0.94 1.28 7.49
N HIS A 208 -0.74 2.38 8.21
CA HIS A 208 -0.95 3.73 7.70
C HIS A 208 0.19 4.67 8.12
N PRO A 209 0.51 5.64 7.28
CA PRO A 209 1.66 6.52 7.50
C PRO A 209 1.37 7.71 8.43
N GLY A 210 0.16 7.85 8.98
CA GLY A 210 -0.27 9.11 9.55
C GLY A 210 -0.44 10.20 8.48
N ILE A 211 0.01 11.43 8.75
CA ILE A 211 0.12 12.51 7.77
C ILE A 211 1.58 12.63 7.36
N ALA A 212 1.94 12.03 6.24
CA ALA A 212 3.28 12.10 5.68
C ALA A 212 3.35 13.09 4.51
N GLN A 213 4.38 13.93 4.50
CA GLN A 213 4.65 14.86 3.40
C GLN A 213 5.17 14.07 2.19
N THR A 214 4.29 13.78 1.24
CA THR A 214 4.63 13.00 0.05
C THR A 214 4.13 13.70 -1.22
N ALA A 215 4.69 13.34 -2.36
CA ALA A 215 4.22 13.79 -3.68
C ALA A 215 2.74 13.43 -3.95
N LEU A 216 2.17 12.48 -3.20
CA LEU A 216 0.76 12.11 -3.31
C LEU A 216 -0.15 13.27 -2.89
N ILE A 217 0.22 14.03 -1.85
CA ILE A 217 -0.50 15.23 -1.40
C ILE A 217 -0.36 16.36 -2.44
N ALA A 218 0.82 16.51 -3.03
CA ALA A 218 1.07 17.52 -4.07
C ALA A 218 0.27 17.28 -5.36
N ASN A 219 -0.12 16.04 -5.65
CA ASN A 219 -0.91 15.64 -6.81
C ASN A 219 -2.41 15.45 -6.49
N GLY A 220 -2.85 15.77 -5.29
CA GLY A 220 -4.26 15.74 -4.87
C GLY A 220 -5.09 16.87 -5.51
N PRO A 221 -6.38 17.03 -5.13
CA PRO A 221 -7.31 18.00 -5.75
C PRO A 221 -6.77 19.44 -5.79
N ASP A 222 -5.92 19.79 -4.83
CA ASP A 222 -5.33 21.12 -4.69
C ASP A 222 -3.97 21.24 -5.41
N GLY A 223 -3.39 20.14 -5.91
CA GLY A 223 -2.05 20.11 -6.53
C GLY A 223 -2.03 20.33 -8.04
N ALA A 224 -3.18 20.29 -8.72
CA ALA A 224 -3.27 20.44 -10.18
C ALA A 224 -3.26 21.92 -10.63
N GLY A 225 -2.16 22.63 -10.36
CA GLY A 225 -1.84 23.90 -11.04
C GLY A 225 -2.72 25.11 -10.68
N ARG A 226 -3.72 24.99 -9.83
CA ARG A 226 -4.50 26.11 -9.29
C ARG A 226 -4.07 26.39 -7.87
N ARG A 227 -3.36 27.50 -7.66
CA ARG A 227 -3.16 28.12 -6.34
C ARG A 227 -4.52 28.60 -5.81
N SER A 228 -5.32 27.72 -5.23
CA SER A 228 -6.46 28.15 -4.42
C SER A 228 -5.94 28.49 -3.02
N ALA A 229 -6.57 29.46 -2.35
CA ALA A 229 -6.22 29.80 -0.96
C ALA A 229 -6.36 28.59 -0.02
N SER A 230 -7.30 27.68 -0.32
CA SER A 230 -7.45 26.39 0.38
C SER A 230 -6.26 25.44 0.17
N GLY A 231 -5.69 25.35 -1.03
CA GLY A 231 -4.53 24.51 -1.32
C GLY A 231 -3.26 25.00 -0.62
N VAL A 232 -3.08 26.32 -0.49
CA VAL A 232 -1.97 26.91 0.27
C VAL A 232 -2.13 26.64 1.76
N ALA A 233 -3.35 26.78 2.31
CA ALA A 233 -3.64 26.48 3.71
C ALA A 233 -3.46 25.00 4.04
N THR A 234 -3.92 24.08 3.16
CA THR A 234 -3.71 22.63 3.30
C THR A 234 -2.23 22.28 3.23
N GLY A 235 -1.47 22.89 2.31
CA GLY A 235 -0.03 22.68 2.19
C GLY A 235 0.75 23.16 3.41
N LEU A 236 0.37 24.32 3.99
CA LEU A 236 0.98 24.84 5.22
C LEU A 236 0.62 23.99 6.44
N PHE A 237 -0.63 23.55 6.54
CA PHE A 237 -1.12 22.66 7.60
C PHE A 237 -0.39 21.31 7.58
N THR A 238 -0.23 20.69 6.41
CA THR A 238 0.50 19.42 6.28
C THR A 238 1.98 19.57 6.59
N ARG A 239 2.60 20.73 6.29
CA ARG A 239 4.01 21.01 6.68
C ARG A 239 4.19 21.15 8.18
N CYS A 240 3.22 21.69 8.90
CA CYS A 240 3.31 21.87 10.35
C CYS A 240 2.97 20.61 11.14
N ILE A 241 2.02 19.79 10.65
CA ILE A 241 1.49 18.63 11.40
C ILE A 241 2.05 17.32 10.89
N GLY A 242 2.40 17.24 9.61
CA GLY A 242 2.95 16.06 8.98
C GLY A 242 4.40 15.78 9.35
N HIS A 243 4.83 14.56 9.08
CA HIS A 243 6.21 14.12 9.21
C HIS A 243 6.82 13.76 7.84
N SER A 244 8.15 13.53 7.79
CA SER A 244 8.83 13.16 6.54
C SER A 244 8.32 11.86 5.96
N ALA A 245 8.54 11.63 4.66
CA ALA A 245 8.20 10.35 4.03
C ALA A 245 8.94 9.16 4.69
N SER A 246 10.18 9.36 5.13
CA SER A 246 10.95 8.34 5.85
C SER A 246 10.31 7.96 7.19
N ALA A 247 9.89 8.94 7.99
CA ALA A 247 9.15 8.66 9.22
C ALA A 247 7.78 8.02 8.94
N GLY A 248 7.08 8.46 7.88
CA GLY A 248 5.81 7.86 7.45
C GLY A 248 5.94 6.42 6.93
N ALA A 249 7.13 5.99 6.52
CA ALA A 249 7.38 4.62 6.11
C ALA A 249 7.58 3.66 7.29
N LEU A 250 7.89 4.16 8.49
CA LEU A 250 8.19 3.32 9.66
C LEU A 250 7.07 2.34 10.02
N PRO A 251 5.78 2.70 10.06
CA PRO A 251 4.71 1.73 10.34
C PRO A 251 4.65 0.59 9.31
N THR A 252 4.91 0.90 8.03
CA THR A 252 4.99 -0.10 6.96
C THR A 252 6.18 -1.04 7.16
N LEU A 253 7.34 -0.49 7.48
CA LEU A 253 8.57 -1.26 7.76
C LEU A 253 8.40 -2.12 9.01
N TYR A 254 7.81 -1.60 10.07
CA TYR A 254 7.47 -2.36 11.27
C TYR A 254 6.56 -3.55 10.93
N ALA A 255 5.47 -3.33 10.21
CA ALA A 255 4.56 -4.38 9.76
C ALA A 255 5.27 -5.43 8.89
N ALA A 256 6.17 -4.99 8.00
CA ALA A 256 6.88 -5.86 7.08
C ALA A 256 7.97 -6.70 7.76
N THR A 257 8.65 -6.18 8.77
CA THR A 257 9.91 -6.78 9.24
C THR A 257 9.98 -7.09 10.72
N SER A 258 9.27 -6.35 11.57
CA SER A 258 9.34 -6.57 13.02
C SER A 258 8.85 -7.97 13.39
N PRO A 259 9.60 -8.73 14.23
CA PRO A 259 9.11 -10.00 14.77
C PRO A 259 7.89 -9.81 15.70
N GLN A 260 7.71 -8.61 16.25
CA GLN A 260 6.59 -8.28 17.13
C GLN A 260 5.31 -7.90 16.37
N ALA A 261 5.40 -7.61 15.05
CA ALA A 261 4.23 -7.32 14.24
C ALA A 261 3.35 -8.57 14.10
N GLN A 262 2.09 -8.47 14.53
CA GLN A 262 1.16 -9.59 14.55
C GLN A 262 0.43 -9.74 13.21
N ALA A 263 0.14 -10.97 12.84
CA ALA A 263 -0.72 -11.29 11.72
C ALA A 263 -2.14 -10.74 11.99
N GLY A 264 -2.75 -10.10 10.98
CA GLY A 264 -4.01 -9.36 11.14
C GLY A 264 -3.88 -8.03 11.88
N GLY A 265 -2.67 -7.62 12.28
CA GLY A 265 -2.43 -6.35 12.95
C GLY A 265 -2.60 -5.14 12.01
N TYR A 266 -2.83 -3.98 12.62
CA TYR A 266 -2.85 -2.69 11.96
C TYR A 266 -1.94 -1.73 12.71
N TYR A 267 -1.00 -1.10 12.02
CA TYR A 267 0.04 -0.28 12.62
C TYR A 267 0.05 1.14 12.04
N GLY A 268 0.28 2.11 12.91
CA GLY A 268 0.38 3.53 12.57
C GLY A 268 1.26 4.26 13.58
N PRO A 269 1.41 5.59 13.43
CA PRO A 269 2.13 6.40 14.41
C PRO A 269 1.40 6.48 15.75
N ASN A 270 2.15 6.49 16.86
CA ASN A 270 1.60 6.50 18.22
C ASN A 270 1.29 7.91 18.79
N GLY A 271 1.57 8.97 18.05
CA GLY A 271 1.32 10.33 18.52
C GLY A 271 -0.15 10.74 18.44
N LEU A 272 -0.41 12.00 18.78
CA LEU A 272 -1.77 12.53 18.88
C LEU A 272 -2.59 12.25 17.59
N PHE A 273 -3.76 11.65 17.76
CA PHE A 273 -4.65 11.18 16.67
C PHE A 273 -3.98 10.27 15.63
N GLU A 274 -2.84 9.68 15.94
CA GLU A 274 -2.02 8.87 15.02
C GLU A 274 -1.52 9.66 13.79
N LEU A 275 -1.30 10.97 13.95
CA LEU A 275 -0.87 11.83 12.86
C LEU A 275 0.62 11.69 12.56
N LYS A 276 1.45 11.51 13.60
CA LYS A 276 2.90 11.30 13.56
C LYS A 276 3.37 10.58 14.80
N GLY A 277 4.59 10.03 14.78
CA GLY A 277 5.19 9.31 15.90
C GLY A 277 5.79 7.98 15.48
N ASP A 278 6.16 7.17 16.48
CA ASP A 278 6.74 5.85 16.27
C ASP A 278 5.68 4.81 15.90
N PRO A 279 6.05 3.72 15.23
CA PRO A 279 5.12 2.63 14.92
C PRO A 279 4.52 1.99 16.18
N ALA A 280 3.20 1.87 16.20
CA ALA A 280 2.45 1.20 17.25
C ALA A 280 1.16 0.59 16.71
N PRO A 281 0.47 -0.28 17.47
CA PRO A 281 -0.88 -0.72 17.11
C PRO A 281 -1.80 0.48 16.90
N ALA A 282 -2.46 0.53 15.75
CA ALA A 282 -3.35 1.61 15.36
C ALA A 282 -4.81 1.23 15.59
N LYS A 283 -5.68 2.24 15.73
CA LYS A 283 -7.12 2.04 15.93
C LYS A 283 -7.79 1.59 14.63
N ILE A 284 -8.36 0.41 14.65
CA ILE A 284 -9.23 -0.11 13.58
C ILE A 284 -10.63 0.47 13.79
N ALA A 285 -11.21 1.09 12.74
CA ALA A 285 -12.58 1.57 12.81
C ALA A 285 -13.57 0.41 12.87
N HIS A 286 -14.64 0.58 13.65
CA HIS A 286 -15.61 -0.48 13.95
C HIS A 286 -16.14 -1.18 12.69
N GLN A 287 -16.47 -0.41 11.64
CA GLN A 287 -16.98 -0.97 10.39
C GLN A 287 -15.97 -1.88 9.65
N ALA A 288 -14.67 -1.77 9.93
CA ALA A 288 -13.67 -2.64 9.34
C ALA A 288 -13.68 -4.06 9.91
N HIS A 289 -14.30 -4.25 11.07
CA HIS A 289 -14.46 -5.56 11.71
C HIS A 289 -15.68 -6.33 11.22
N ASP A 290 -16.53 -5.74 10.36
CA ASP A 290 -17.70 -6.41 9.81
C ASP A 290 -17.27 -7.49 8.80
N GLN A 291 -17.29 -8.75 9.27
CA GLN A 291 -16.87 -9.89 8.47
C GLN A 291 -17.83 -10.21 7.31
N GLN A 292 -19.12 -9.88 7.44
CA GLN A 292 -20.09 -10.09 6.35
C GLN A 292 -19.82 -9.11 5.21
N VAL A 293 -19.60 -7.84 5.55
CA VAL A 293 -19.19 -6.81 4.59
C VAL A 293 -17.85 -7.18 3.95
N ALA A 294 -16.88 -7.66 4.73
CA ALA A 294 -15.55 -8.05 4.22
C ALA A 294 -15.65 -9.24 3.26
N ALA A 295 -16.43 -10.27 3.58
CA ALA A 295 -16.67 -11.42 2.72
C ALA A 295 -17.36 -11.00 1.40
N ARG A 296 -18.45 -10.20 1.50
CA ARG A 296 -19.13 -9.67 0.31
C ARG A 296 -18.19 -8.81 -0.56
N LEU A 297 -17.35 -7.98 0.06
CA LEU A 297 -16.36 -7.16 -0.65
C LEU A 297 -15.31 -8.02 -1.35
N TRP A 298 -14.87 -9.10 -0.73
CA TRP A 298 -13.96 -10.08 -1.32
C TRP A 298 -14.56 -10.74 -2.55
N ASP A 299 -15.79 -11.28 -2.43
CA ASP A 299 -16.47 -11.95 -3.54
C ASP A 299 -16.74 -10.97 -4.70
N THR A 300 -17.13 -9.73 -4.37
CA THR A 300 -17.27 -8.66 -5.36
C THR A 300 -15.93 -8.35 -6.05
N ALA A 301 -14.82 -8.32 -5.31
CA ALA A 301 -13.50 -8.10 -5.89
C ALA A 301 -13.07 -9.26 -6.79
N CYS A 302 -13.34 -10.51 -6.42
CA CYS A 302 -13.12 -11.66 -7.29
C CYS A 302 -13.88 -11.52 -8.61
N ALA A 303 -15.17 -11.16 -8.55
CA ALA A 303 -16.01 -10.97 -9.72
C ALA A 303 -15.52 -9.84 -10.64
N LEU A 304 -15.15 -8.68 -10.05
CA LEU A 304 -14.69 -7.51 -10.80
C LEU A 304 -13.29 -7.69 -11.42
N THR A 305 -12.42 -8.45 -10.76
CA THR A 305 -11.03 -8.62 -11.21
C THR A 305 -10.79 -9.91 -11.99
N GLY A 306 -11.73 -10.86 -11.91
CA GLY A 306 -11.63 -12.17 -12.55
C GLY A 306 -10.52 -13.06 -11.94
N VAL A 307 -10.11 -12.81 -10.68
CA VAL A 307 -9.12 -13.63 -9.97
C VAL A 307 -9.77 -14.45 -8.87
N ALA A 308 -9.12 -15.56 -8.52
CA ALA A 308 -9.41 -16.39 -7.35
C ALA A 308 -8.14 -16.54 -6.50
N PHE A 309 -8.32 -16.85 -5.22
CA PHE A 309 -7.25 -17.12 -4.26
C PHE A 309 -7.14 -18.60 -3.95
#